data_db0377c6bf0c008a9df08e4cc5c28c65
#
_entry.id   db0377c6bf0c008a9df08e4cc5c28c65
#
_cell.length_a   1.000
_cell.length_b   1.000
_cell.length_c   1.000
_cell.angle_alpha   90.00
_cell.angle_beta   90.00
_cell.angle_gamma   90.00
#
_symmetry.space_group_name_H-M   'P 1'
#
loop_
_entity.id
_entity.type
_entity.pdbx_description
1 polymer ?
#
loop_
_entity_poly.entity_id
_entity_poly.type
_entity_poly.pdbx_seq_one_letter_code
_entity_poly.pdbx_strand_id
1 'polypeptide(L)'
;MNSNLSNVEIPPIDYFNHLLDNSPNKNKKISFGHGIPKYTPNEYADINYQLLNNSNSFKYTDIRGNIELRNYLAYSLSNKLNFNVKPEKNIIITPGANSAIFKSLFLLLNKDDEVLVISPVYFNYIMAIKMIGANPIEIDSEPESGFQLNIKSIANSITSKTKAIIINSPNNPTGALYKNNDLIELFKICDSNNIKIIFDITYHEYIHANYESNYLSLFSDFENIIITGSFSKTFGITGLRLGYIATNSKSIDDLCKIQDTISICASSLSQQFLLNLLNYEQLAIETNLNAVKSSKETLISNLKNIPQLNWIQTDGAFYAFIELKYNMDSWEFAKSLINLKSVLVLP
;
A
#
# COMPACT_ATOMS: atom_id res chain seq x y z
N MET A 1 -15.26 26.37 4.40
CA MET A 1 -14.29 25.26 4.43
C MET A 1 -15.05 23.97 4.18
N ASN A 2 -14.42 22.97 3.55
CA ASN A 2 -15.04 21.66 3.34
C ASN A 2 -15.21 20.97 4.71
N SER A 3 -16.45 20.69 5.12
CA SER A 3 -16.78 20.06 6.41
C SER A 3 -16.19 18.65 6.58
N ASN A 4 -15.92 17.95 5.47
CA ASN A 4 -15.31 16.61 5.53
C ASN A 4 -13.88 16.63 6.09
N LEU A 5 -13.12 17.72 5.86
CA LEU A 5 -11.74 17.84 6.35
C LEU A 5 -11.66 17.95 7.88
N SER A 6 -12.71 18.43 8.55
CA SER A 6 -12.74 18.47 10.02
C SER A 6 -12.74 17.08 10.67
N ASN A 7 -13.11 16.04 9.90
CA ASN A 7 -13.18 14.67 10.35
C ASN A 7 -11.91 13.86 9.99
N VAL A 8 -10.92 14.52 9.35
CA VAL A 8 -9.65 13.90 8.95
C VAL A 8 -8.57 14.27 9.95
N GLU A 9 -7.94 13.29 10.55
CA GLU A 9 -6.87 13.47 11.52
C GLU A 9 -5.56 13.88 10.84
N ILE A 10 -4.65 14.50 11.60
CA ILE A 10 -3.28 14.77 11.16
C ILE A 10 -2.55 13.43 11.02
N PRO A 11 -1.80 13.17 9.91
CA PRO A 11 -1.05 11.93 9.78
C PRO A 11 -0.13 11.68 10.97
N PRO A 12 -0.21 10.53 11.64
CA PRO A 12 0.62 10.24 12.82
C PRO A 12 2.12 10.41 12.54
N ILE A 13 2.56 10.07 11.34
CA ILE A 13 3.97 10.18 10.94
C ILE A 13 4.50 11.62 11.02
N ASP A 14 3.70 12.62 10.59
CA ASP A 14 4.11 14.03 10.62
C ASP A 14 4.22 14.52 12.07
N TYR A 15 3.27 14.15 12.91
CA TYR A 15 3.29 14.48 14.34
C TYR A 15 4.55 13.93 15.02
N PHE A 16 4.86 12.65 14.81
CA PHE A 16 6.00 12.00 15.45
C PHE A 16 7.34 12.44 14.86
N ASN A 17 7.43 12.76 13.56
CA ASN A 17 8.62 13.38 12.97
C ASN A 17 8.92 14.74 13.59
N HIS A 18 7.90 15.59 13.74
CA HIS A 18 8.05 16.88 14.40
C HIS A 18 8.54 16.74 15.85
N LEU A 19 8.03 15.75 16.59
CA LEU A 19 8.52 15.44 17.94
C LEU A 19 9.98 14.99 17.93
N LEU A 20 10.37 14.10 17.00
CA LEU A 20 11.74 13.62 16.88
C LEU A 20 12.69 14.78 16.53
N ASP A 21 12.28 15.67 15.64
CA ASP A 21 13.09 16.81 15.21
C ASP A 21 13.33 17.80 16.35
N ASN A 22 12.36 17.98 17.22
CA ASN A 22 12.43 18.85 18.38
C ASN A 22 12.82 18.13 19.68
N SER A 23 13.22 16.87 19.63
CA SER A 23 13.62 16.11 20.82
C SER A 23 14.80 16.80 21.53
N PRO A 24 14.71 17.00 22.85
CA PRO A 24 15.80 17.56 23.65
C PRO A 24 17.00 16.62 23.76
N ASN A 25 16.82 15.35 23.44
CA ASN A 25 17.87 14.34 23.50
C ASN A 25 18.87 14.54 22.34
N LYS A 26 20.17 14.60 22.67
CA LYS A 26 21.26 14.81 21.71
C LYS A 26 21.75 13.51 21.05
N ASN A 27 21.14 12.37 21.34
CA ASN A 27 21.49 11.09 20.70
C ASN A 27 21.21 11.15 19.20
N LYS A 28 21.90 10.24 18.46
CA LYS A 28 21.61 10.04 17.03
C LYS A 28 20.12 9.67 16.86
N LYS A 29 19.42 10.45 16.06
CA LYS A 29 18.01 10.19 15.72
C LYS A 29 17.89 8.92 14.89
N ILE A 30 16.99 8.04 15.28
CA ILE A 30 16.66 6.79 14.55
C ILE A 30 15.16 6.80 14.29
N SER A 31 14.77 6.65 13.03
CA SER A 31 13.35 6.60 12.65
C SER A 31 13.00 5.25 12.03
N PHE A 32 12.03 4.57 12.62
CA PHE A 32 11.33 3.41 12.07
C PHE A 32 9.91 3.76 11.60
N GLY A 33 9.55 5.05 11.60
CA GLY A 33 8.20 5.50 11.24
C GLY A 33 7.91 5.53 9.73
N HIS A 34 8.95 5.57 8.89
CA HIS A 34 8.76 5.60 7.45
C HIS A 34 8.92 4.21 6.82
N GLY A 35 7.89 3.76 6.10
CA GLY A 35 7.96 2.55 5.30
C GLY A 35 8.79 2.78 4.02
N ILE A 36 10.10 2.97 4.15
CA ILE A 36 11.04 3.19 3.04
C ILE A 36 11.94 1.96 2.91
N PRO A 37 12.06 1.35 1.71
CA PRO A 37 13.03 0.30 1.47
C PRO A 37 14.44 0.75 1.82
N LYS A 38 15.27 -0.17 2.31
CA LYS A 38 16.65 0.14 2.72
C LYS A 38 17.51 0.55 1.53
N TYR A 39 17.34 -0.10 0.40
CA TYR A 39 18.15 0.10 -0.79
C TYR A 39 17.45 1.00 -1.82
N THR A 40 18.25 1.84 -2.46
CA THR A 40 17.85 2.73 -3.55
C THR A 40 18.43 2.23 -4.88
N PRO A 41 17.95 2.73 -6.04
CA PRO A 41 18.45 2.29 -7.34
C PRO A 41 19.97 2.35 -7.53
N ASN A 42 20.64 3.32 -6.92
CA ASN A 42 22.11 3.45 -7.01
C ASN A 42 22.89 2.24 -6.47
N GLU A 43 22.25 1.39 -5.69
CA GLU A 43 22.89 0.26 -5.03
C GLU A 43 22.72 -1.06 -5.80
N TYR A 44 21.83 -1.08 -6.82
CA TYR A 44 21.54 -2.28 -7.59
C TYR A 44 21.42 -2.05 -9.11
N ALA A 45 21.42 -0.81 -9.59
CA ALA A 45 21.25 -0.49 -11.01
C ALA A 45 22.31 0.48 -11.51
N ASP A 46 22.70 0.31 -12.76
CA ASP A 46 23.48 1.30 -13.49
C ASP A 46 22.54 2.37 -14.08
N ILE A 47 22.46 3.52 -13.41
CA ILE A 47 21.47 4.56 -13.71
C ILE A 47 21.96 5.44 -14.85
N ASN A 48 21.20 5.44 -15.94
CA ASN A 48 21.41 6.36 -17.05
C ASN A 48 20.74 7.73 -16.78
N TYR A 49 21.54 8.72 -16.39
CA TYR A 49 21.07 10.09 -16.15
C TYR A 49 20.82 10.92 -17.42
N GLN A 50 21.12 10.40 -18.62
CA GLN A 50 20.89 11.12 -19.89
C GLN A 50 19.40 11.37 -20.18
N LEU A 51 18.49 10.73 -19.43
CA LEU A 51 17.05 11.02 -19.52
C LEU A 51 16.71 12.51 -19.33
N LEU A 52 17.54 13.28 -18.63
CA LEU A 52 17.37 14.73 -18.47
C LEU A 52 17.66 15.50 -19.77
N ASN A 53 18.37 14.92 -20.72
CA ASN A 53 18.62 15.50 -22.06
C ASN A 53 17.50 15.19 -23.05
N ASN A 54 16.54 14.34 -22.68
CA ASN A 54 15.40 14.01 -23.53
C ASN A 54 14.25 15.01 -23.34
N SER A 55 13.93 15.78 -24.37
CA SER A 55 12.85 16.77 -24.31
C SER A 55 11.46 16.16 -23.96
N ASN A 56 11.23 14.88 -24.22
CA ASN A 56 9.99 14.19 -23.87
C ASN A 56 9.84 13.97 -22.36
N SER A 57 10.94 13.99 -21.60
CA SER A 57 10.89 13.91 -20.13
C SER A 57 10.19 15.11 -19.47
N PHE A 58 10.05 16.22 -20.20
CA PHE A 58 9.43 17.47 -19.73
C PHE A 58 8.05 17.75 -20.34
N LYS A 59 7.50 16.82 -21.13
CA LYS A 59 6.15 16.93 -21.71
C LYS A 59 5.17 16.05 -20.96
N TYR A 60 3.89 16.36 -21.05
CA TYR A 60 2.86 15.45 -20.57
C TYR A 60 2.91 14.11 -21.32
N THR A 61 2.68 13.03 -20.61
CA THR A 61 2.35 11.73 -21.22
C THR A 61 0.87 11.68 -21.57
N ASP A 62 0.40 10.57 -22.15
CA ASP A 62 -1.02 10.20 -22.15
C ASP A 62 -1.56 10.25 -20.69
N ILE A 63 -2.84 10.60 -20.51
CA ILE A 63 -3.50 10.63 -19.18
C ILE A 63 -3.30 9.31 -18.46
N ARG A 64 -3.38 8.18 -19.19
CA ARG A 64 -3.15 6.83 -18.64
C ARG A 64 -1.68 6.54 -18.34
N GLY A 65 -0.78 7.41 -18.69
CA GLY A 65 0.66 7.23 -18.53
C GLY A 65 1.36 6.65 -19.77
N ASN A 66 2.67 6.52 -19.68
CA ASN A 66 3.53 6.01 -20.74
C ASN A 66 3.11 4.60 -21.18
N ILE A 67 2.99 4.38 -22.50
CA ILE A 67 2.51 3.11 -23.04
C ILE A 67 3.48 1.95 -22.80
N GLU A 68 4.78 2.21 -22.80
CA GLU A 68 5.79 1.16 -22.54
C GLU A 68 5.67 0.66 -21.10
N LEU A 69 5.45 1.57 -20.15
CA LEU A 69 5.23 1.23 -18.75
C LEU A 69 3.91 0.47 -18.56
N ARG A 70 2.86 0.86 -19.27
CA ARG A 70 1.58 0.11 -19.25
C ARG A 70 1.71 -1.27 -19.89
N ASN A 71 2.50 -1.42 -20.96
CA ASN A 71 2.79 -2.72 -21.59
C ASN A 71 3.52 -3.65 -20.61
N TYR A 72 4.54 -3.13 -19.92
CA TYR A 72 5.24 -3.87 -18.88
C TYR A 72 4.29 -4.35 -17.77
N LEU A 73 3.45 -3.46 -17.24
CA LEU A 73 2.46 -3.81 -16.21
C LEU A 73 1.43 -4.82 -16.71
N ALA A 74 0.93 -4.67 -17.94
CA ALA A 74 -0.01 -5.59 -18.53
C ALA A 74 0.58 -7.00 -18.62
N TYR A 75 1.83 -7.11 -19.06
CA TYR A 75 2.57 -8.38 -19.10
C TYR A 75 2.75 -8.97 -17.70
N SER A 76 3.27 -8.18 -16.76
CA SER A 76 3.52 -8.61 -15.38
C SER A 76 2.23 -9.06 -14.68
N LEU A 77 1.15 -8.30 -14.81
CA LEU A 77 -0.15 -8.63 -14.20
C LEU A 77 -0.80 -9.84 -14.88
N SER A 78 -0.71 -9.97 -16.21
CA SER A 78 -1.26 -11.13 -16.91
C SER A 78 -0.60 -12.46 -16.50
N ASN A 79 0.68 -12.42 -16.13
CA ASN A 79 1.39 -13.59 -15.61
C ASN A 79 0.99 -13.95 -14.17
N LYS A 80 0.45 -13.01 -13.41
CA LYS A 80 0.03 -13.18 -12.01
C LYS A 80 -1.47 -13.46 -11.88
N LEU A 81 -2.27 -12.84 -12.73
CA LEU A 81 -3.72 -12.99 -12.80
C LEU A 81 -4.10 -14.15 -13.71
N ASN A 82 -5.32 -14.65 -13.58
CA ASN A 82 -5.82 -15.73 -14.45
C ASN A 82 -6.53 -15.20 -15.71
N PHE A 83 -6.12 -14.03 -16.22
CA PHE A 83 -6.66 -13.45 -17.44
C PHE A 83 -5.71 -12.44 -18.09
N ASN A 84 -5.96 -12.09 -19.36
CA ASN A 84 -5.12 -11.19 -20.14
C ASN A 84 -5.47 -9.72 -19.86
N VAL A 85 -4.55 -8.98 -19.27
CA VAL A 85 -4.63 -7.53 -19.01
C VAL A 85 -4.20 -6.77 -20.26
N LYS A 86 -4.99 -5.80 -20.71
CA LYS A 86 -4.72 -4.99 -21.89
C LYS A 86 -4.25 -3.59 -21.50
N PRO A 87 -3.05 -3.16 -21.94
CA PRO A 87 -2.44 -1.89 -21.50
C PRO A 87 -3.27 -0.66 -21.86
N GLU A 88 -4.02 -0.70 -22.97
CA GLU A 88 -4.84 0.42 -23.43
C GLU A 88 -6.20 0.50 -22.71
N LYS A 89 -6.66 -0.61 -22.12
CA LYS A 89 -8.03 -0.73 -21.59
C LYS A 89 -8.09 -0.90 -20.08
N ASN A 90 -7.03 -1.39 -19.47
CA ASN A 90 -7.09 -1.86 -18.10
C ASN A 90 -6.15 -1.13 -17.14
N ILE A 91 -5.22 -0.29 -17.63
CA ILE A 91 -4.14 0.29 -16.80
C ILE A 91 -4.12 1.80 -16.89
N ILE A 92 -3.93 2.43 -15.73
CA ILE A 92 -3.61 3.86 -15.59
C ILE A 92 -2.46 4.02 -14.59
N ILE A 93 -1.41 4.75 -14.98
CA ILE A 93 -0.28 5.12 -14.12
C ILE A 93 -0.68 6.34 -13.29
N THR A 94 -0.42 6.29 -11.99
CA THR A 94 -0.84 7.33 -11.03
C THR A 94 0.34 7.95 -10.30
N PRO A 95 0.19 9.17 -9.75
CA PRO A 95 1.18 9.78 -8.84
C PRO A 95 1.27 9.04 -7.49
N GLY A 96 1.73 7.78 -7.52
CA GLY A 96 1.83 6.87 -6.37
C GLY A 96 0.53 6.14 -6.01
N ALA A 97 0.65 5.10 -5.17
CA ALA A 97 -0.47 4.26 -4.75
C ALA A 97 -1.53 5.04 -3.94
N ASN A 98 -1.15 6.02 -3.11
CA ASN A 98 -2.14 6.85 -2.39
C ASN A 98 -3.09 7.57 -3.36
N SER A 99 -2.56 8.09 -4.48
CA SER A 99 -3.39 8.67 -5.54
C SER A 99 -4.27 7.62 -6.22
N ALA A 100 -3.77 6.40 -6.41
CA ALA A 100 -4.54 5.30 -6.96
C ALA A 100 -5.72 4.95 -6.04
N ILE A 101 -5.48 4.78 -4.75
CA ILE A 101 -6.52 4.50 -3.73
C ILE A 101 -7.57 5.62 -3.69
N PHE A 102 -7.12 6.89 -3.56
CA PHE A 102 -8.04 8.03 -3.51
C PHE A 102 -8.94 8.11 -4.75
N LYS A 103 -8.36 7.94 -5.95
CA LYS A 103 -9.11 7.97 -7.21
C LYS A 103 -10.08 6.80 -7.34
N SER A 104 -9.68 5.61 -6.88
CA SER A 104 -10.55 4.43 -6.86
C SER A 104 -11.74 4.63 -5.91
N LEU A 105 -11.50 5.18 -4.73
CA LEU A 105 -12.56 5.52 -3.78
C LEU A 105 -13.48 6.63 -4.33
N PHE A 106 -12.89 7.68 -4.92
CA PHE A 106 -13.67 8.79 -5.52
C PHE A 106 -14.55 8.33 -6.69
N LEU A 107 -14.10 7.33 -7.45
CA LEU A 107 -14.88 6.68 -8.52
C LEU A 107 -16.11 5.95 -7.97
N LEU A 108 -15.98 5.31 -6.80
CA LEU A 108 -16.97 4.35 -6.30
C LEU A 108 -17.98 4.96 -5.32
N LEU A 109 -17.61 6.05 -4.62
CA LEU A 109 -18.31 6.50 -3.42
C LEU A 109 -19.05 7.82 -3.62
N ASN A 110 -20.20 7.89 -2.99
CA ASN A 110 -20.90 9.13 -2.68
C ASN A 110 -20.79 9.44 -1.18
N LYS A 111 -21.25 10.63 -0.80
CA LYS A 111 -21.38 11.00 0.61
C LYS A 111 -22.26 9.97 1.35
N ASP A 112 -21.88 9.65 2.59
CA ASP A 112 -22.55 8.72 3.51
C ASP A 112 -22.53 7.24 3.10
N ASP A 113 -21.86 6.87 1.99
CA ASP A 113 -21.56 5.49 1.66
C ASP A 113 -20.58 4.89 2.68
N GLU A 114 -20.57 3.57 2.78
CA GLU A 114 -19.70 2.82 3.72
C GLU A 114 -18.63 2.04 2.96
N VAL A 115 -17.43 2.01 3.54
CA VAL A 115 -16.29 1.22 3.05
C VAL A 115 -15.77 0.36 4.18
N LEU A 116 -15.75 -0.96 3.98
CA LEU A 116 -15.13 -1.88 4.93
C LEU A 116 -13.60 -1.82 4.80
N VAL A 117 -12.90 -1.79 5.93
CA VAL A 117 -11.44 -1.84 6.01
C VAL A 117 -11.03 -2.81 7.11
N ILE A 118 -9.93 -3.55 6.89
CA ILE A 118 -9.42 -4.54 7.85
C ILE A 118 -8.43 -3.86 8.79
N SER A 119 -8.77 -3.84 10.07
CA SER A 119 -7.96 -3.27 11.14
C SER A 119 -7.06 -4.35 11.78
N PRO A 120 -5.76 -4.06 12.08
CA PRO A 120 -5.03 -2.81 11.91
C PRO A 120 -4.87 -2.39 10.45
N VAL A 121 -5.07 -1.10 10.18
CA VAL A 121 -5.21 -0.57 8.83
C VAL A 121 -4.21 0.55 8.52
N TYR A 122 -3.81 0.65 7.26
CA TYR A 122 -3.04 1.81 6.80
C TYR A 122 -3.91 3.08 6.89
N PHE A 123 -3.54 4.00 7.77
CA PHE A 123 -4.33 5.18 8.15
C PHE A 123 -4.79 6.04 6.96
N ASN A 124 -4.03 6.07 5.84
CA ASN A 124 -4.44 6.84 4.66
C ASN A 124 -5.73 6.32 3.99
N TYR A 125 -6.11 5.06 4.20
CA TYR A 125 -7.41 4.59 3.70
C TYR A 125 -8.55 5.28 4.45
N ILE A 126 -8.47 5.31 5.78
CA ILE A 126 -9.46 6.00 6.63
C ILE A 126 -9.55 7.48 6.25
N MET A 127 -8.39 8.15 6.12
CA MET A 127 -8.32 9.56 5.74
C MET A 127 -8.99 9.81 4.37
N ALA A 128 -8.67 8.99 3.36
CA ALA A 128 -9.22 9.13 2.02
C ALA A 128 -10.74 8.94 1.99
N ILE A 129 -11.25 7.94 2.71
CA ILE A 129 -12.69 7.68 2.84
C ILE A 129 -13.40 8.88 3.47
N LYS A 130 -12.89 9.37 4.62
CA LYS A 130 -13.44 10.53 5.32
C LYS A 130 -13.38 11.81 4.47
N MET A 131 -12.31 12.04 3.70
CA MET A 131 -12.18 13.20 2.81
C MET A 131 -13.27 13.23 1.72
N ILE A 132 -13.69 12.08 1.22
CA ILE A 132 -14.77 11.95 0.24
C ILE A 132 -16.14 12.18 0.90
N GLY A 133 -16.23 12.07 2.21
CA GLY A 133 -17.48 12.18 2.97
C GLY A 133 -18.20 10.84 3.17
N ALA A 134 -17.49 9.74 2.92
CA ALA A 134 -17.94 8.39 3.21
C ALA A 134 -17.48 7.92 4.61
N ASN A 135 -18.00 6.79 5.06
CA ASN A 135 -17.79 6.26 6.39
C ASN A 135 -16.91 4.99 6.33
N PRO A 136 -15.71 5.00 6.96
CA PRO A 136 -14.94 3.78 7.14
C PRO A 136 -15.59 2.90 8.21
N ILE A 137 -15.77 1.63 7.91
CA ILE A 137 -16.24 0.59 8.85
C ILE A 137 -15.06 -0.36 9.09
N GLU A 138 -14.47 -0.27 10.26
CA GLU A 138 -13.31 -1.07 10.62
C GLU A 138 -13.73 -2.45 11.09
N ILE A 139 -13.09 -3.48 10.54
CA ILE A 139 -13.27 -4.88 10.89
C ILE A 139 -11.99 -5.36 11.53
N ASP A 140 -12.05 -5.69 12.80
CA ASP A 140 -10.87 -6.14 13.54
C ASP A 140 -10.38 -7.50 13.06
N SER A 141 -9.08 -7.62 12.92
CA SER A 141 -8.38 -8.88 12.75
C SER A 141 -7.56 -9.20 14.00
N GLU A 142 -7.62 -10.47 14.43
CA GLU A 142 -7.07 -10.87 15.70
C GLU A 142 -5.60 -11.29 15.58
N PRO A 143 -4.73 -10.87 16.53
CA PRO A 143 -3.33 -11.29 16.57
C PRO A 143 -3.17 -12.82 16.60
N GLU A 144 -4.01 -13.52 17.37
CA GLU A 144 -3.97 -14.98 17.55
C GLU A 144 -4.22 -15.74 16.24
N SER A 145 -4.95 -15.12 15.31
CA SER A 145 -5.17 -15.68 13.97
C SER A 145 -4.02 -15.36 13.00
N GLY A 146 -3.01 -14.58 13.42
CA GLY A 146 -2.01 -13.98 12.53
C GLY A 146 -2.58 -12.86 11.68
N PHE A 147 -3.55 -12.12 12.19
CA PHE A 147 -4.26 -11.03 11.52
C PHE A 147 -4.98 -11.46 10.23
N GLN A 148 -5.54 -12.69 10.23
CA GLN A 148 -6.31 -13.18 9.08
C GLN A 148 -7.69 -12.52 8.99
N LEU A 149 -8.33 -12.63 7.81
CA LEU A 149 -9.67 -12.10 7.59
C LEU A 149 -10.70 -12.79 8.49
N ASN A 150 -11.50 -11.99 9.18
CA ASN A 150 -12.68 -12.50 9.89
C ASN A 150 -13.90 -12.40 8.97
N ILE A 151 -14.08 -13.42 8.14
CA ILE A 151 -15.14 -13.46 7.11
C ILE A 151 -16.53 -13.28 7.71
N LYS A 152 -16.79 -13.86 8.88
CA LYS A 152 -18.08 -13.72 9.57
C LYS A 152 -18.33 -12.27 10.00
N SER A 153 -17.32 -11.61 10.56
CA SER A 153 -17.44 -10.20 10.95
C SER A 153 -17.61 -9.31 9.73
N ILE A 154 -16.89 -9.57 8.63
CA ILE A 154 -17.06 -8.86 7.37
C ILE A 154 -18.51 -8.98 6.88
N ALA A 155 -19.05 -10.21 6.79
CA ALA A 155 -20.42 -10.45 6.34
C ALA A 155 -21.48 -9.75 7.22
N ASN A 156 -21.28 -9.74 8.53
CA ASN A 156 -22.19 -9.11 9.48
C ASN A 156 -22.15 -7.56 9.43
N SER A 157 -21.07 -6.98 8.92
CA SER A 157 -20.91 -5.52 8.83
C SER A 157 -21.41 -4.93 7.52
N ILE A 158 -21.86 -5.77 6.59
CA ILE A 158 -22.44 -5.32 5.33
C ILE A 158 -23.83 -4.72 5.56
N THR A 159 -24.03 -3.51 5.05
CA THR A 159 -25.31 -2.82 5.03
C THR A 159 -25.70 -2.41 3.59
N SER A 160 -26.87 -1.84 3.39
CA SER A 160 -27.28 -1.27 2.09
C SER A 160 -26.41 -0.09 1.63
N LYS A 161 -25.64 0.52 2.56
CA LYS A 161 -24.71 1.62 2.29
C LYS A 161 -23.31 1.14 1.92
N THR A 162 -22.97 -0.11 2.16
CA THR A 162 -21.65 -0.67 1.86
C THR A 162 -21.44 -0.72 0.35
N LYS A 163 -20.43 -0.02 -0.16
CA LYS A 163 -20.09 0.07 -1.59
C LYS A 163 -18.78 -0.58 -1.95
N ALA A 164 -17.84 -0.58 -1.00
CA ALA A 164 -16.52 -1.14 -1.26
C ALA A 164 -15.92 -1.78 -0.01
N ILE A 165 -14.94 -2.65 -0.23
CA ILE A 165 -13.98 -3.11 0.78
C ILE A 165 -12.57 -2.86 0.28
N ILE A 166 -11.66 -2.43 1.16
CA ILE A 166 -10.23 -2.33 0.87
C ILE A 166 -9.52 -3.53 1.47
N ILE A 167 -8.81 -4.26 0.63
CA ILE A 167 -7.94 -5.38 1.02
C ILE A 167 -6.50 -5.01 0.64
N ASN A 168 -5.60 -5.11 1.60
CA ASN A 168 -4.17 -4.91 1.38
C ASN A 168 -3.43 -6.20 1.77
N SER A 169 -2.84 -6.88 0.78
CA SER A 169 -2.09 -8.13 0.99
C SER A 169 -0.82 -8.15 0.15
N PRO A 170 0.36 -8.28 0.78
CA PRO A 170 0.63 -8.26 2.24
C PRO A 170 0.16 -6.98 2.91
N ASN A 171 -0.37 -7.11 4.12
CA ASN A 171 -1.00 -6.01 4.85
C ASN A 171 0.02 -5.01 5.43
N ASN A 172 -0.32 -3.75 5.41
CA ASN A 172 0.32 -2.68 6.17
C ASN A 172 -0.64 -2.25 7.31
N PRO A 173 -0.29 -2.42 8.61
CA PRO A 173 1.07 -2.58 9.15
C PRO A 173 1.43 -4.01 9.60
N THR A 174 0.54 -4.99 9.52
CA THR A 174 0.73 -6.30 10.17
C THR A 174 1.66 -7.24 9.41
N GLY A 175 1.82 -7.05 8.09
CA GLY A 175 2.54 -7.98 7.21
C GLY A 175 1.76 -9.25 6.90
N ALA A 176 0.49 -9.35 7.28
CA ALA A 176 -0.33 -10.54 7.05
C ALA A 176 -0.53 -10.82 5.56
N LEU A 177 -0.39 -12.07 5.19
CA LEU A 177 -0.83 -12.64 3.91
C LEU A 177 -2.15 -13.37 4.16
N TYR A 178 -3.21 -12.96 3.47
CA TYR A 178 -4.51 -13.59 3.63
C TYR A 178 -4.59 -14.92 2.91
N LYS A 179 -5.25 -15.90 3.55
CA LYS A 179 -5.41 -17.24 3.00
C LYS A 179 -6.31 -17.22 1.76
N ASN A 180 -5.97 -18.04 0.76
CA ASN A 180 -6.74 -18.13 -0.48
C ASN A 180 -8.22 -18.50 -0.23
N ASN A 181 -8.50 -19.41 0.69
CA ASN A 181 -9.88 -19.80 1.00
C ASN A 181 -10.70 -18.63 1.55
N ASP A 182 -10.10 -17.81 2.43
CA ASP A 182 -10.77 -16.65 3.00
C ASP A 182 -11.02 -15.57 1.91
N LEU A 183 -10.06 -15.39 1.00
CA LEU A 183 -10.22 -14.48 -0.14
C LEU A 183 -11.32 -14.96 -1.11
N ILE A 184 -11.39 -16.26 -1.41
CA ILE A 184 -12.45 -16.84 -2.26
C ILE A 184 -13.83 -16.61 -1.63
N GLU A 185 -13.95 -16.83 -0.31
CA GLU A 185 -15.21 -16.59 0.39
C GLU A 185 -15.58 -15.12 0.41
N LEU A 186 -14.61 -14.23 0.67
CA LEU A 186 -14.79 -12.79 0.58
C LEU A 186 -15.29 -12.35 -0.79
N PHE A 187 -14.68 -12.85 -1.88
CA PHE A 187 -15.09 -12.49 -3.25
C PHE A 187 -16.53 -12.89 -3.54
N LYS A 188 -16.95 -14.08 -3.10
CA LYS A 188 -18.34 -14.52 -3.23
C LYS A 188 -19.31 -13.61 -2.46
N ILE A 189 -18.94 -13.21 -1.24
CA ILE A 189 -19.76 -12.29 -0.44
C ILE A 189 -19.86 -10.92 -1.13
N CYS A 190 -18.74 -10.38 -1.61
CA CYS A 190 -18.73 -9.08 -2.31
C CYS A 190 -19.55 -9.12 -3.59
N ASP A 191 -19.41 -10.16 -4.39
CA ASP A 191 -20.16 -10.35 -5.64
C ASP A 191 -21.68 -10.43 -5.37
N SER A 192 -22.08 -11.26 -4.41
CA SER A 192 -23.50 -11.42 -4.02
C SER A 192 -24.15 -10.14 -3.50
N ASN A 193 -23.38 -9.20 -2.98
CA ASN A 193 -23.84 -7.92 -2.43
C ASN A 193 -23.51 -6.71 -3.31
N ASN A 194 -22.95 -6.93 -4.52
CA ASN A 194 -22.49 -5.88 -5.44
C ASN A 194 -21.52 -4.88 -4.78
N ILE A 195 -20.60 -5.39 -3.96
CA ILE A 195 -19.55 -4.63 -3.27
C ILE A 195 -18.28 -4.67 -4.11
N LYS A 196 -17.67 -3.52 -4.39
CA LYS A 196 -16.41 -3.44 -5.13
C LYS A 196 -15.22 -3.68 -4.21
N ILE A 197 -14.22 -4.39 -4.72
CA ILE A 197 -12.99 -4.69 -3.98
C ILE A 197 -11.88 -3.80 -4.51
N ILE A 198 -11.31 -2.96 -3.66
CA ILE A 198 -10.04 -2.27 -3.92
C ILE A 198 -8.96 -3.16 -3.32
N PHE A 199 -8.17 -3.80 -4.18
CA PHE A 199 -7.13 -4.74 -3.76
C PHE A 199 -5.75 -4.09 -3.91
N ASP A 200 -5.16 -3.68 -2.79
CA ASP A 200 -3.85 -3.03 -2.78
C ASP A 200 -2.73 -4.07 -2.67
N ILE A 201 -1.93 -4.17 -3.72
CA ILE A 201 -0.80 -5.10 -3.84
C ILE A 201 0.56 -4.41 -3.71
N THR A 202 0.61 -3.26 -3.05
CA THR A 202 1.85 -2.46 -2.90
C THR A 202 3.04 -3.25 -2.37
N TYR A 203 2.79 -4.29 -1.57
CA TYR A 203 3.83 -5.13 -0.96
C TYR A 203 3.90 -6.55 -1.55
N HIS A 204 3.30 -6.79 -2.71
CA HIS A 204 3.26 -8.13 -3.32
C HIS A 204 4.65 -8.75 -3.51
N GLU A 205 5.65 -7.95 -3.85
CA GLU A 205 7.04 -8.42 -4.03
C GLU A 205 7.79 -8.64 -2.70
N TYR A 206 7.15 -8.40 -1.55
CA TYR A 206 7.72 -8.60 -0.21
C TYR A 206 7.07 -9.79 0.49
N ILE A 207 7.04 -10.95 -0.17
CA ILE A 207 6.60 -12.22 0.42
C ILE A 207 7.84 -12.99 0.83
N HIS A 208 7.96 -13.31 2.14
CA HIS A 208 9.19 -13.85 2.73
C HIS A 208 9.20 -15.37 2.86
N ALA A 209 8.03 -16.00 2.81
CA ALA A 209 7.89 -17.44 2.95
C ALA A 209 7.93 -18.14 1.59
N ASN A 210 8.16 -19.47 1.60
CA ASN A 210 7.82 -20.35 0.49
C ASN A 210 6.29 -20.45 0.34
N TYR A 211 5.64 -19.30 0.25
CA TYR A 211 4.20 -19.19 0.14
C TYR A 211 3.83 -19.39 -1.32
N GLU A 212 3.50 -20.61 -1.69
CA GLU A 212 3.12 -20.99 -3.05
C GLU A 212 1.77 -20.39 -3.50
N SER A 213 1.11 -19.60 -2.67
CA SER A 213 -0.18 -19.05 -3.06
C SER A 213 -0.02 -17.81 -3.92
N ASN A 214 -0.17 -18.00 -5.20
CA ASN A 214 -0.46 -16.91 -6.11
C ASN A 214 -1.93 -16.48 -5.90
N TYR A 215 -2.20 -15.75 -4.80
CA TYR A 215 -3.57 -15.25 -4.52
C TYR A 215 -4.11 -14.35 -5.65
N LEU A 216 -3.25 -13.77 -6.46
CA LEU A 216 -3.65 -12.99 -7.62
C LEU A 216 -4.26 -13.87 -8.72
N SER A 217 -3.92 -15.16 -8.79
CA SER A 217 -4.53 -16.08 -9.73
C SER A 217 -6.00 -16.41 -9.43
N LEU A 218 -6.50 -15.99 -8.26
CA LEU A 218 -7.92 -16.11 -7.92
C LEU A 218 -8.80 -15.15 -8.71
N PHE A 219 -8.21 -14.09 -9.29
CA PHE A 219 -8.95 -13.14 -10.11
C PHE A 219 -9.08 -13.65 -11.55
N SER A 220 -10.31 -13.70 -12.04
CA SER A 220 -10.64 -14.14 -13.41
C SER A 220 -11.00 -12.99 -14.35
N ASP A 221 -11.29 -11.80 -13.79
CA ASP A 221 -11.64 -10.58 -14.52
C ASP A 221 -11.52 -9.34 -13.62
N PHE A 222 -11.93 -8.19 -14.14
CA PHE A 222 -11.99 -6.93 -13.39
C PHE A 222 -13.43 -6.47 -13.08
N GLU A 223 -14.43 -7.33 -13.11
CA GLU A 223 -15.81 -6.87 -12.99
C GLU A 223 -16.08 -6.17 -11.64
N ASN A 224 -15.64 -6.78 -10.54
CA ASN A 224 -15.83 -6.26 -9.20
C ASN A 224 -14.53 -5.82 -8.50
N ILE A 225 -13.39 -5.77 -9.22
CA ILE A 225 -12.07 -5.55 -8.63
C ILE A 225 -11.37 -4.36 -9.26
N ILE A 226 -10.77 -3.54 -8.39
CA ILE A 226 -9.80 -2.52 -8.73
C ILE A 226 -8.49 -2.89 -8.03
N ILE A 227 -7.47 -3.28 -8.80
CA ILE A 227 -6.13 -3.52 -8.26
C ILE A 227 -5.38 -2.18 -8.21
N THR A 228 -4.78 -1.88 -7.08
CA THR A 228 -3.85 -0.75 -6.91
C THR A 228 -2.47 -1.26 -6.52
N GLY A 229 -1.44 -0.58 -6.99
CA GLY A 229 -0.07 -0.96 -6.69
C GLY A 229 0.90 0.20 -6.75
N SER A 230 2.12 -0.07 -6.33
CA SER A 230 3.19 0.92 -6.21
C SER A 230 4.52 0.40 -6.74
N PHE A 231 5.24 1.23 -7.47
CA PHE A 231 6.64 0.97 -7.80
C PHE A 231 7.60 1.42 -6.69
N SER A 232 7.11 2.24 -5.76
CA SER A 232 7.92 2.86 -4.71
C SER A 232 8.67 1.85 -3.85
N LYS A 233 8.04 0.70 -3.56
CA LYS A 233 8.58 -0.29 -2.63
C LYS A 233 9.50 -1.27 -3.37
N THR A 234 9.05 -1.79 -4.50
CA THR A 234 9.82 -2.73 -5.33
C THR A 234 11.16 -2.15 -5.74
N PHE A 235 11.17 -0.90 -6.22
CA PHE A 235 12.37 -0.25 -6.75
C PHE A 235 13.06 0.73 -5.78
N GLY A 236 12.60 0.90 -4.56
CA GLY A 236 13.20 1.87 -3.63
C GLY A 236 13.09 3.33 -4.08
N ILE A 237 12.07 3.69 -4.86
CA ILE A 237 11.88 5.00 -5.50
C ILE A 237 10.72 5.79 -4.90
N THR A 238 10.60 5.78 -3.58
CA THR A 238 9.47 6.42 -2.89
C THR A 238 9.27 7.89 -3.24
N GLY A 239 10.36 8.62 -3.53
CA GLY A 239 10.36 10.03 -3.93
C GLY A 239 9.85 10.29 -5.34
N LEU A 240 9.87 9.32 -6.26
CA LEU A 240 9.42 9.49 -7.64
C LEU A 240 7.91 9.46 -7.81
N ARG A 241 7.16 9.07 -6.78
CA ARG A 241 5.69 9.08 -6.75
C ARG A 241 5.06 8.36 -7.93
N LEU A 242 5.33 7.07 -8.10
CA LEU A 242 4.73 6.23 -9.13
C LEU A 242 3.94 5.06 -8.54
N GLY A 243 2.73 4.87 -9.05
CA GLY A 243 1.84 3.77 -8.77
C GLY A 243 0.92 3.51 -9.96
N TYR A 244 -0.04 2.65 -9.80
CA TYR A 244 -0.97 2.31 -10.86
C TYR A 244 -2.32 1.81 -10.33
N ILE A 245 -3.31 1.85 -11.22
CA ILE A 245 -4.59 1.17 -11.08
C ILE A 245 -4.72 0.20 -12.25
N ALA A 246 -5.21 -1.01 -11.97
CA ALA A 246 -5.65 -1.95 -13.01
C ALA A 246 -7.10 -2.36 -12.73
N THR A 247 -7.97 -2.18 -13.73
CA THR A 247 -9.41 -2.44 -13.61
C THR A 247 -10.08 -2.56 -14.99
N ASN A 248 -11.40 -2.71 -15.03
CA ASN A 248 -12.15 -2.79 -16.30
C ASN A 248 -12.10 -1.48 -17.12
N SER A 249 -12.33 -1.58 -18.42
CA SER A 249 -12.18 -0.47 -19.36
C SER A 249 -13.11 0.72 -19.04
N LYS A 250 -14.35 0.47 -18.62
CA LYS A 250 -15.30 1.52 -18.27
C LYS A 250 -14.81 2.33 -17.08
N SER A 251 -14.31 1.68 -16.05
CA SER A 251 -13.72 2.34 -14.88
C SER A 251 -12.47 3.14 -15.23
N ILE A 252 -11.64 2.64 -16.17
CA ILE A 252 -10.46 3.38 -16.65
C ILE A 252 -10.85 4.70 -17.32
N ASP A 253 -11.88 4.71 -18.13
CA ASP A 253 -12.35 5.94 -18.81
C ASP A 253 -12.82 6.99 -17.78
N ASP A 254 -13.52 6.58 -16.75
CA ASP A 254 -13.93 7.48 -15.66
C ASP A 254 -12.74 7.92 -14.79
N LEU A 255 -11.79 7.02 -14.51
CA LEU A 255 -10.55 7.35 -13.82
C LEU A 255 -9.69 8.34 -14.60
N CYS A 256 -9.72 8.30 -15.94
CA CYS A 256 -9.04 9.30 -16.77
C CYS A 256 -9.59 10.70 -16.53
N LYS A 257 -10.93 10.87 -16.41
CA LYS A 257 -11.54 12.16 -16.08
C LYS A 257 -11.07 12.68 -14.73
N ILE A 258 -11.04 11.79 -13.72
CA ILE A 258 -10.56 12.12 -12.37
C ILE A 258 -9.09 12.49 -12.40
N GLN A 259 -8.25 11.72 -13.11
CA GLN A 259 -6.81 11.96 -13.19
C GLN A 259 -6.48 13.26 -13.92
N ASP A 260 -7.14 13.52 -15.05
CA ASP A 260 -6.96 14.75 -15.80
C ASP A 260 -7.22 15.99 -14.95
N THR A 261 -8.34 15.97 -14.20
CA THR A 261 -8.73 17.07 -13.32
C THR A 261 -7.75 17.30 -12.17
N ILE A 262 -7.17 16.23 -11.60
CA ILE A 262 -6.31 16.36 -10.40
C ILE A 262 -4.85 16.61 -10.76
N SER A 263 -4.32 15.95 -11.81
CA SER A 263 -2.88 15.90 -12.07
C SER A 263 -2.49 15.77 -13.55
N ILE A 264 -3.47 15.74 -14.46
CA ILE A 264 -3.31 15.44 -15.90
C ILE A 264 -2.72 14.03 -16.09
N CYS A 265 -1.47 13.82 -15.70
CA CYS A 265 -0.79 12.52 -15.75
C CYS A 265 0.19 12.38 -14.58
N ALA A 266 0.77 11.21 -14.41
CA ALA A 266 1.93 11.04 -13.53
C ALA A 266 3.17 11.70 -14.18
N SER A 267 4.15 12.10 -13.36
CA SER A 267 5.38 12.77 -13.83
C SER A 267 6.06 11.99 -14.96
N SER A 268 6.23 12.63 -16.12
CA SER A 268 6.92 12.04 -17.28
C SER A 268 8.35 11.66 -16.96
N LEU A 269 9.06 12.51 -16.23
CA LEU A 269 10.44 12.26 -15.80
C LEU A 269 10.52 11.02 -14.90
N SER A 270 9.60 10.89 -13.94
CA SER A 270 9.54 9.72 -13.06
C SER A 270 9.24 8.43 -13.84
N GLN A 271 8.32 8.48 -14.80
CA GLN A 271 7.99 7.36 -15.67
C GLN A 271 9.18 6.94 -16.54
N GLN A 272 9.88 7.90 -17.15
CA GLN A 272 11.09 7.65 -17.93
C GLN A 272 12.21 7.03 -17.06
N PHE A 273 12.38 7.54 -15.84
CA PHE A 273 13.35 6.97 -14.92
C PHE A 273 13.02 5.52 -14.57
N LEU A 274 11.75 5.21 -14.27
CA LEU A 274 11.33 3.86 -13.96
C LEU A 274 11.56 2.90 -15.13
N LEU A 275 11.33 3.32 -16.39
CA LEU A 275 11.59 2.48 -17.57
C LEU A 275 13.04 2.00 -17.62
N ASN A 276 14.00 2.82 -17.18
CA ASN A 276 15.42 2.41 -17.11
C ASN A 276 15.67 1.37 -15.98
N LEU A 277 14.80 1.28 -14.99
CA LEU A 277 14.94 0.34 -13.88
C LEU A 277 14.28 -1.01 -14.11
N LEU A 278 13.38 -1.14 -15.10
CA LEU A 278 12.59 -2.38 -15.26
C LEU A 278 13.46 -3.62 -15.49
N ASN A 279 14.60 -3.47 -16.17
CA ASN A 279 15.56 -4.56 -16.38
C ASN A 279 16.24 -5.03 -15.10
N TYR A 280 16.15 -4.25 -14.03
CA TYR A 280 16.75 -4.56 -12.72
C TYR A 280 15.71 -5.01 -11.69
N GLU A 281 14.44 -5.24 -12.09
CA GLU A 281 13.35 -5.56 -11.16
C GLU A 281 13.70 -6.76 -10.28
N GLN A 282 14.14 -7.86 -10.86
CA GLN A 282 14.49 -9.08 -10.12
C GLN A 282 15.61 -8.79 -9.09
N LEU A 283 16.64 -8.07 -9.49
CA LEU A 283 17.74 -7.70 -8.61
C LEU A 283 17.29 -6.78 -7.47
N ALA A 284 16.39 -5.83 -7.77
CA ALA A 284 15.80 -4.95 -6.77
C ALA A 284 14.99 -5.75 -5.74
N ILE A 285 14.16 -6.69 -6.19
CA ILE A 285 13.37 -7.58 -5.32
C ILE A 285 14.29 -8.41 -4.43
N GLU A 286 15.26 -9.11 -5.00
CA GLU A 286 16.21 -9.96 -4.25
C GLU A 286 17.01 -9.15 -3.22
N THR A 287 17.51 -7.97 -3.61
CA THR A 287 18.25 -7.09 -2.71
C THR A 287 17.40 -6.66 -1.51
N ASN A 288 16.17 -6.24 -1.76
CA ASN A 288 15.26 -5.81 -0.72
C ASN A 288 14.82 -6.98 0.18
N LEU A 289 14.47 -8.14 -0.38
CA LEU A 289 14.09 -9.33 0.40
C LEU A 289 15.22 -9.82 1.30
N ASN A 290 16.47 -9.84 0.82
CA ASN A 290 17.63 -10.20 1.63
C ASN A 290 17.85 -9.22 2.79
N ALA A 291 17.65 -7.93 2.56
CA ALA A 291 17.71 -6.91 3.61
C ALA A 291 16.63 -7.10 4.67
N VAL A 292 15.40 -7.39 4.25
CA VAL A 292 14.28 -7.64 5.16
C VAL A 292 14.53 -8.92 5.97
N LYS A 293 14.98 -9.99 5.34
CA LYS A 293 15.32 -11.25 6.02
C LYS A 293 16.35 -11.03 7.11
N SER A 294 17.47 -10.38 6.80
CA SER A 294 18.53 -10.06 7.77
C SER A 294 18.03 -9.20 8.92
N SER A 295 17.18 -8.20 8.62
CA SER A 295 16.59 -7.32 9.63
C SER A 295 15.60 -8.09 10.52
N LYS A 296 14.79 -8.97 9.94
CA LYS A 296 13.85 -9.85 10.65
C LYS A 296 14.58 -10.76 11.63
N GLU A 297 15.64 -11.42 11.21
CA GLU A 297 16.46 -12.29 12.05
C GLU A 297 17.08 -11.51 13.23
N THR A 298 17.58 -10.32 12.97
CA THR A 298 18.15 -9.43 14.00
C THR A 298 17.06 -9.02 15.00
N LEU A 299 15.88 -8.63 14.54
CA LEU A 299 14.78 -8.23 15.42
C LEU A 299 14.32 -9.41 16.29
N ILE A 300 14.11 -10.59 15.71
CA ILE A 300 13.70 -11.80 16.44
C ILE A 300 14.71 -12.13 17.55
N SER A 301 16.02 -12.08 17.24
CA SER A 301 17.06 -12.41 18.23
C SER A 301 17.05 -11.46 19.41
N ASN A 302 16.81 -10.17 19.17
CA ASN A 302 16.79 -9.14 20.23
C ASN A 302 15.48 -9.17 21.04
N LEU A 303 14.34 -9.38 20.41
CA LEU A 303 13.03 -9.42 21.11
C LEU A 303 12.94 -10.58 22.11
N LYS A 304 13.67 -11.69 21.91
CA LYS A 304 13.72 -12.80 22.87
C LYS A 304 14.12 -12.35 24.28
N ASN A 305 14.88 -11.27 24.40
CA ASN A 305 15.37 -10.72 25.66
C ASN A 305 14.43 -9.65 26.27
N ILE A 306 13.29 -9.37 25.61
CA ILE A 306 12.36 -8.32 26.03
C ILE A 306 10.94 -8.93 26.08
N PRO A 307 10.59 -9.64 27.17
CA PRO A 307 9.33 -10.39 27.25
C PRO A 307 8.08 -9.49 27.23
N GLN A 308 8.26 -8.18 27.40
CA GLN A 308 7.20 -7.18 27.34
C GLN A 308 6.82 -6.78 25.91
N LEU A 309 7.62 -7.17 24.92
CA LEU A 309 7.36 -6.93 23.50
C LEU A 309 7.04 -8.27 22.83
N ASN A 310 5.88 -8.37 22.24
CA ASN A 310 5.46 -9.56 21.52
C ASN A 310 5.26 -9.24 20.04
N TRP A 311 5.92 -9.97 19.16
CA TRP A 311 5.74 -9.83 17.73
C TRP A 311 5.15 -11.09 17.14
N ILE A 312 3.91 -11.01 16.66
CA ILE A 312 3.32 -12.04 15.84
C ILE A 312 3.91 -11.93 14.45
N GLN A 313 4.80 -12.87 14.14
CA GLN A 313 5.53 -12.86 12.87
C GLN A 313 4.59 -13.21 11.73
N THR A 314 4.64 -12.41 10.68
CA THR A 314 3.91 -12.58 9.44
C THR A 314 4.87 -12.74 8.27
N ASP A 315 4.36 -13.19 7.12
CA ASP A 315 5.18 -13.63 5.99
C ASP A 315 5.26 -12.61 4.85
N GLY A 316 4.80 -11.38 5.09
CA GLY A 316 4.82 -10.35 4.06
C GLY A 316 5.21 -8.96 4.54
N ALA A 317 5.38 -8.06 3.59
CA ALA A 317 5.82 -6.69 3.77
C ALA A 317 7.19 -6.59 4.51
N PHE A 318 7.52 -5.43 5.06
CA PHE A 318 8.75 -5.20 5.85
C PHE A 318 8.46 -4.49 7.18
N TYR A 319 7.27 -4.71 7.70
CA TYR A 319 6.82 -4.16 8.97
C TYR A 319 6.96 -5.17 10.09
N ALA A 320 7.20 -4.66 11.31
CA ALA A 320 7.05 -5.41 12.54
C ALA A 320 5.95 -4.72 13.37
N PHE A 321 4.79 -5.34 13.43
CA PHE A 321 3.68 -4.86 14.26
C PHE A 321 3.78 -5.53 15.63
N ILE A 322 4.24 -4.76 16.62
CA ILE A 322 4.66 -5.29 17.93
C ILE A 322 3.63 -4.93 18.99
N GLU A 323 3.12 -5.94 19.67
CA GLU A 323 2.26 -5.80 20.83
C GLU A 323 3.07 -5.37 22.05
N LEU A 324 2.60 -4.35 22.74
CA LEU A 324 3.15 -3.89 24.01
C LEU A 324 2.43 -4.58 25.17
N LYS A 325 3.13 -5.47 25.90
CA LYS A 325 2.63 -6.09 27.14
C LYS A 325 2.87 -5.21 28.36
N TYR A 326 2.76 -3.91 28.18
CA TYR A 326 2.84 -2.90 29.24
C TYR A 326 1.46 -2.28 29.45
N ASN A 327 1.19 -1.88 30.67
CA ASN A 327 0.04 -1.02 30.96
C ASN A 327 0.36 0.45 30.59
N MET A 328 0.63 0.68 29.31
CA MET A 328 0.96 1.98 28.75
C MET A 328 0.33 2.09 27.35
N ASP A 329 -0.27 3.22 27.07
CA ASP A 329 -0.80 3.54 25.75
C ASP A 329 0.33 3.63 24.71
N SER A 330 0.06 3.16 23.49
CA SER A 330 1.07 3.09 22.41
C SER A 330 1.59 4.47 21.98
N TRP A 331 0.75 5.50 22.04
CA TRP A 331 1.15 6.89 21.79
C TRP A 331 2.13 7.39 22.84
N GLU A 332 1.88 7.11 24.12
CA GLU A 332 2.77 7.48 25.21
C GLU A 332 4.09 6.72 25.14
N PHE A 333 4.04 5.44 24.78
CA PHE A 333 5.24 4.65 24.54
C PHE A 333 6.11 5.26 23.44
N ALA A 334 5.53 5.56 22.26
CA ALA A 334 6.24 6.16 21.16
C ALA A 334 6.85 7.54 21.51
N LYS A 335 6.10 8.40 22.21
CA LYS A 335 6.61 9.69 22.72
C LYS A 335 7.78 9.50 23.69
N SER A 336 7.69 8.52 24.59
CA SER A 336 8.72 8.23 25.58
C SER A 336 10.02 7.76 24.91
N LEU A 337 9.92 6.91 23.88
CA LEU A 337 11.09 6.47 23.08
C LEU A 337 11.78 7.66 22.40
N ILE A 338 11.01 8.60 21.82
CA ILE A 338 11.59 9.80 21.23
C ILE A 338 12.31 10.65 22.28
N ASN A 339 11.66 10.93 23.39
CA ASN A 339 12.21 11.81 24.41
C ASN A 339 13.43 11.23 25.13
N LEU A 340 13.42 9.94 25.41
CA LEU A 340 14.48 9.27 26.19
C LEU A 340 15.61 8.71 25.32
N LYS A 341 15.32 8.32 24.08
CA LYS A 341 16.27 7.57 23.22
C LYS A 341 16.47 8.16 21.83
N SER A 342 15.69 9.17 21.41
CA SER A 342 15.65 9.69 20.04
C SER A 342 15.29 8.61 19.00
N VAL A 343 14.41 7.69 19.39
CA VAL A 343 13.93 6.61 18.53
C VAL A 343 12.45 6.83 18.24
N LEU A 344 12.10 6.89 16.95
CA LEU A 344 10.73 7.01 16.48
C LEU A 344 10.20 5.64 16.04
N VAL A 345 9.09 5.25 16.63
CA VAL A 345 8.16 4.20 16.14
C VAL A 345 6.78 4.83 15.99
N LEU A 346 5.90 4.25 15.20
CA LEU A 346 4.48 4.65 15.17
C LEU A 346 3.70 3.87 16.23
N PRO A 347 2.70 4.50 16.86
CA PRO A 347 1.87 3.89 17.88
C PRO A 347 0.98 2.76 17.34
#